data_218243a29ce4b47c4770aed72b9d1bd9
#
_entry.id   218243a29ce4b47c4770aed72b9d1bd9
#
_cell.length_a   1.000
_cell.length_b   1.000
_cell.length_c   1.000
_cell.angle_alpha   90.00
_cell.angle_beta   90.00
_cell.angle_gamma   90.00
#
_symmetry.space_group_name_H-M   'P 1'
#
loop_
_entity.id
_entity.type
_entity.pdbx_description
1 polymer ?
#
loop_
_entity_poly.entity_id
_entity_poly.type
_entity_poly.pdbx_seq_one_letter_code
_entity_poly.pdbx_strand_id
1 'polypeptide(L)'
;MRTRMALGMAMVFWSGTTLLADFSYQTSSKITGGMMASAMKMAGVVSKQAREPIASTVMVKGDRMATVSAHAAHIIDLKSETMTEVNFDKKTYSVVTFAQLTETMKRMDEQIKSEKGKPVQDLTFKVSVDKTGKKRTIAGSDTHEAVVKIEMIGKDEKTGEPVTAMVITSDMWLAKPASGYDQIRDFHRRMAEKLTWSPGMGKGMAEMAKEMSKLDGMPIYQFMVMGGPGSDQVAANHDPTAQPTPEPEQKGGLMGRLAAAKLGGFGRKKDDQDQQQASGQQGAGTMMEMVTEESGFSTDSIDPSKFEVPAGFQQVDYREPGARKK
;
A
#
# COMPACT_ATOMS: atom_id res chain seq x y z
N MET A 1 -73.81 -5.14 36.63
CA MET A 1 -72.35 -5.00 36.78
C MET A 1 -71.67 -5.54 35.56
N ARG A 2 -71.13 -4.69 34.67
CA ARG A 2 -70.45 -5.12 33.42
C ARG A 2 -68.95 -4.84 33.59
N THR A 3 -68.18 -5.89 33.77
CA THR A 3 -66.74 -5.85 33.91
C THR A 3 -66.12 -5.73 32.50
N ARG A 4 -65.47 -4.60 32.21
CA ARG A 4 -64.69 -4.39 30.95
C ARG A 4 -63.28 -4.85 31.17
N MET A 5 -62.88 -5.93 30.50
CA MET A 5 -61.53 -6.43 30.41
C MET A 5 -60.77 -5.61 29.37
N ALA A 6 -59.77 -4.83 29.79
CA ALA A 6 -58.89 -4.09 28.92
C ALA A 6 -57.70 -5.00 28.57
N LEU A 7 -57.59 -5.38 27.28
CA LEU A 7 -56.49 -6.16 26.71
C LEU A 7 -55.33 -5.18 26.36
N GLY A 8 -54.29 -5.14 27.20
CA GLY A 8 -53.09 -4.35 26.94
C GLY A 8 -52.19 -5.11 25.92
N MET A 9 -52.11 -4.54 24.72
CA MET A 9 -51.22 -5.01 23.64
C MET A 9 -49.82 -4.42 23.87
N ALA A 10 -48.91 -5.24 24.43
CA ALA A 10 -47.49 -4.89 24.58
C ALA A 10 -46.82 -4.96 23.21
N MET A 11 -46.54 -3.81 22.58
CA MET A 11 -45.65 -3.73 21.42
C MET A 11 -44.20 -3.95 21.89
N VAL A 12 -43.63 -5.10 21.60
CA VAL A 12 -42.20 -5.35 21.73
C VAL A 12 -41.53 -4.67 20.54
N PHE A 13 -40.94 -3.48 20.77
CA PHE A 13 -40.02 -2.87 19.81
C PHE A 13 -38.72 -3.73 19.76
N TRP A 14 -38.64 -4.60 18.80
CA TRP A 14 -37.39 -5.26 18.44
C TRP A 14 -36.54 -4.18 17.76
N SER A 15 -35.71 -3.51 18.54
CA SER A 15 -34.62 -2.66 18.02
C SER A 15 -33.64 -3.61 17.30
N GLY A 16 -33.85 -3.80 16.01
CA GLY A 16 -32.89 -4.48 15.14
C GLY A 16 -31.62 -3.63 15.10
N THR A 17 -30.68 -3.89 16.01
CA THR A 17 -29.30 -3.50 15.79
C THR A 17 -28.88 -4.22 14.52
N THR A 18 -28.65 -3.50 13.45
CA THR A 18 -27.94 -4.00 12.27
C THR A 18 -26.58 -4.43 12.78
N LEU A 19 -26.44 -5.72 13.10
CA LEU A 19 -25.15 -6.36 13.33
C LEU A 19 -24.40 -6.21 12.01
N LEU A 20 -23.48 -5.24 11.96
CA LEU A 20 -22.51 -5.18 10.88
C LEU A 20 -21.79 -6.53 10.89
N ALA A 21 -21.91 -7.27 9.80
CA ALA A 21 -21.22 -8.56 9.68
C ALA A 21 -19.71 -8.32 9.80
N ASP A 22 -19.01 -9.23 10.44
CA ASP A 22 -17.53 -9.20 10.41
C ASP A 22 -17.08 -9.50 8.98
N PHE A 23 -15.88 -9.02 8.61
CA PHE A 23 -15.32 -9.33 7.31
C PHE A 23 -13.81 -9.55 7.42
N SER A 24 -13.31 -10.58 6.76
CA SER A 24 -11.87 -10.85 6.72
C SER A 24 -11.43 -11.36 5.35
N TYR A 25 -10.14 -11.15 5.04
CA TYR A 25 -9.49 -11.71 3.87
C TYR A 25 -7.99 -11.84 4.08
N GLN A 26 -7.34 -12.61 3.23
CA GLN A 26 -5.89 -12.79 3.23
C GLN A 26 -5.27 -11.92 2.14
N THR A 27 -4.13 -11.34 2.44
CA THR A 27 -3.29 -10.64 1.47
C THR A 27 -1.93 -11.29 1.39
N SER A 28 -1.35 -11.29 0.19
CA SER A 28 0.03 -11.72 -0.07
C SER A 28 0.72 -10.64 -0.88
N SER A 29 1.69 -9.93 -0.28
CA SER A 29 2.39 -8.82 -0.92
C SER A 29 3.85 -9.13 -1.11
N LYS A 30 4.40 -8.83 -2.31
CA LYS A 30 5.79 -9.07 -2.67
C LYS A 30 6.37 -7.91 -3.45
N ILE A 31 7.56 -7.44 -3.04
CA ILE A 31 8.35 -6.50 -3.83
C ILE A 31 9.02 -7.30 -4.96
N THR A 32 8.70 -6.95 -6.21
CA THR A 32 9.11 -7.70 -7.40
C THR A 32 10.24 -7.01 -8.16
N GLY A 33 10.38 -5.67 -8.02
CA GLY A 33 11.37 -4.92 -8.78
C GLY A 33 11.70 -3.54 -8.22
N GLY A 34 12.38 -2.75 -9.05
CA GLY A 34 12.81 -1.39 -8.74
C GLY A 34 14.12 -1.30 -7.96
N MET A 35 14.53 -0.06 -7.66
CA MET A 35 15.75 0.23 -6.90
C MET A 35 15.74 -0.42 -5.52
N MET A 36 14.58 -0.48 -4.88
CA MET A 36 14.44 -1.09 -3.55
C MET A 36 14.75 -2.58 -3.57
N ALA A 37 14.24 -3.34 -4.55
CA ALA A 37 14.57 -4.75 -4.71
C ALA A 37 16.08 -4.95 -4.95
N SER A 38 16.69 -4.09 -5.77
CA SER A 38 18.12 -4.13 -6.06
C SER A 38 18.97 -3.81 -4.82
N ALA A 39 18.60 -2.80 -4.04
CA ALA A 39 19.27 -2.45 -2.79
C ALA A 39 19.19 -3.58 -1.75
N MET A 40 18.04 -4.23 -1.64
CA MET A 40 17.87 -5.40 -0.75
C MET A 40 18.77 -6.58 -1.19
N LYS A 41 18.91 -6.81 -2.49
CA LYS A 41 19.84 -7.84 -3.02
C LYS A 41 21.28 -7.49 -2.71
N MET A 42 21.71 -6.23 -2.89
CA MET A 42 23.10 -5.80 -2.67
C MET A 42 23.48 -5.77 -1.19
N ALA A 43 22.56 -5.43 -0.30
CA ALA A 43 22.83 -5.35 1.13
C ALA A 43 23.11 -6.72 1.78
N GLY A 44 23.05 -7.82 1.02
CA GLY A 44 23.25 -9.16 1.56
C GLY A 44 22.22 -9.55 2.65
N VAL A 45 21.30 -8.63 2.95
CA VAL A 45 20.24 -8.77 3.96
C VAL A 45 19.09 -9.63 3.41
N VAL A 46 19.37 -10.37 2.36
CA VAL A 46 18.37 -11.25 1.80
C VAL A 46 18.30 -12.51 2.66
N SER A 47 17.79 -12.32 3.88
CA SER A 47 17.14 -13.41 4.58
C SER A 47 16.10 -14.00 3.63
N LYS A 48 15.84 -15.29 3.69
CA LYS A 48 14.75 -15.93 2.93
C LYS A 48 13.46 -15.12 3.06
N GLN A 49 13.19 -14.53 4.23
CA GLN A 49 12.06 -13.66 4.56
C GLN A 49 11.88 -12.44 3.64
N ALA A 50 12.96 -11.81 3.18
CA ALA A 50 12.85 -10.65 2.28
C ALA A 50 12.52 -11.04 0.82
N ARG A 51 12.62 -12.33 0.48
CA ARG A 51 12.26 -12.87 -0.84
C ARG A 51 10.87 -13.50 -0.88
N GLU A 52 10.35 -13.88 0.29
CA GLU A 52 9.03 -14.49 0.40
C GLU A 52 7.94 -13.41 0.43
N PRO A 53 6.77 -13.69 -0.13
CA PRO A 53 5.64 -12.79 0.01
C PRO A 53 5.28 -12.59 1.49
N ILE A 54 4.94 -11.37 1.86
CA ILE A 54 4.40 -11.05 3.18
C ILE A 54 2.92 -11.42 3.18
N ALA A 55 2.61 -12.55 3.80
CA ALA A 55 1.23 -12.96 4.01
C ALA A 55 0.65 -12.28 5.26
N SER A 56 -0.55 -11.71 5.12
CA SER A 56 -1.28 -11.07 6.21
C SER A 56 -2.76 -11.40 6.13
N THR A 57 -3.45 -11.33 7.25
CA THR A 57 -4.91 -11.39 7.33
C THR A 57 -5.44 -10.02 7.70
N VAL A 58 -6.33 -9.47 6.89
CA VAL A 58 -7.06 -8.24 7.17
C VAL A 58 -8.41 -8.62 7.75
N MET A 59 -8.78 -7.97 8.85
CA MET A 59 -10.02 -8.24 9.58
C MET A 59 -10.70 -6.92 9.91
N VAL A 60 -12.02 -6.84 9.73
CA VAL A 60 -12.85 -5.69 10.15
C VAL A 60 -14.00 -6.17 11.00
N LYS A 61 -14.20 -5.50 12.14
CA LYS A 61 -15.30 -5.72 13.06
C LYS A 61 -15.76 -4.38 13.65
N GLY A 62 -16.86 -3.85 13.14
CA GLY A 62 -17.41 -2.56 13.58
C GLY A 62 -16.43 -1.41 13.38
N ASP A 63 -15.96 -0.82 14.48
CA ASP A 63 -15.02 0.31 14.46
C ASP A 63 -13.54 -0.10 14.47
N ARG A 64 -13.23 -1.39 14.38
CA ARG A 64 -11.86 -1.90 14.46
C ARG A 64 -11.46 -2.63 13.19
N MET A 65 -10.23 -2.36 12.76
CA MET A 65 -9.56 -3.10 11.70
C MET A 65 -8.21 -3.58 12.20
N ALA A 66 -7.86 -4.82 11.87
CA ALA A 66 -6.55 -5.39 12.16
C ALA A 66 -5.96 -6.01 10.90
N THR A 67 -4.67 -5.75 10.66
CA THR A 67 -3.85 -6.44 9.66
C THR A 67 -2.79 -7.22 10.41
N VAL A 68 -2.84 -8.54 10.35
CA VAL A 68 -1.99 -9.43 11.14
C VAL A 68 -1.14 -10.28 10.21
N SER A 69 0.17 -10.20 10.38
CA SER A 69 1.19 -11.04 9.73
C SER A 69 1.85 -11.97 10.76
N ALA A 70 2.82 -12.78 10.32
CA ALA A 70 3.60 -13.63 11.22
C ALA A 70 4.43 -12.85 12.26
N HIS A 71 4.84 -11.61 11.94
CA HIS A 71 5.80 -10.82 12.73
C HIS A 71 5.21 -9.57 13.37
N ALA A 72 4.07 -9.09 12.87
CA ALA A 72 3.47 -7.84 13.33
C ALA A 72 1.95 -7.83 13.18
N ALA A 73 1.31 -6.97 13.97
CA ALA A 73 -0.08 -6.59 13.74
C ALA A 73 -0.21 -5.06 13.76
N HIS A 74 -1.06 -4.55 12.88
CA HIS A 74 -1.50 -3.16 12.84
C HIS A 74 -2.98 -3.12 13.16
N ILE A 75 -3.34 -2.44 14.24
CA ILE A 75 -4.72 -2.36 14.71
C ILE A 75 -5.16 -0.90 14.67
N ILE A 76 -6.27 -0.62 14.01
CA ILE A 76 -6.89 0.69 13.94
C ILE A 76 -8.22 0.61 14.68
N ASP A 77 -8.43 1.50 15.64
CA ASP A 77 -9.68 1.64 16.36
C ASP A 77 -10.24 3.05 16.14
N LEU A 78 -11.33 3.14 15.38
CA LEU A 78 -11.99 4.40 15.06
C LEU A 78 -12.70 5.01 16.27
N LYS A 79 -13.07 4.21 17.26
CA LYS A 79 -13.76 4.69 18.46
C LYS A 79 -12.80 5.43 19.39
N SER A 80 -11.61 4.86 19.62
CA SER A 80 -10.53 5.48 20.42
C SER A 80 -9.65 6.42 19.61
N GLU A 81 -9.79 6.43 18.26
CA GLU A 81 -8.98 7.21 17.33
C GLU A 81 -7.48 6.90 17.48
N THR A 82 -7.15 5.61 17.55
CA THR A 82 -5.79 5.12 17.75
C THR A 82 -5.35 4.15 16.65
N MET A 83 -4.05 4.14 16.41
CA MET A 83 -3.37 3.10 15.65
C MET A 83 -2.34 2.43 16.56
N THR A 84 -2.40 1.11 16.65
CA THR A 84 -1.50 0.30 17.46
C THR A 84 -0.64 -0.57 16.55
N GLU A 85 0.66 -0.46 16.68
CA GLU A 85 1.61 -1.39 16.06
C GLU A 85 2.08 -2.41 17.09
N VAL A 86 1.94 -3.68 16.78
CA VAL A 86 2.39 -4.81 17.61
C VAL A 86 3.53 -5.52 16.90
N ASN A 87 4.65 -5.70 17.58
CA ASN A 87 5.79 -6.48 17.11
C ASN A 87 5.85 -7.79 17.88
N PHE A 88 5.54 -8.90 17.22
CA PHE A 88 5.49 -10.22 17.84
C PHE A 88 6.87 -10.75 18.20
N ASP A 89 7.88 -10.47 17.38
CA ASP A 89 9.25 -10.95 17.60
C ASP A 89 9.87 -10.32 18.85
N LYS A 90 9.59 -9.03 19.10
CA LYS A 90 10.10 -8.29 20.25
C LYS A 90 9.16 -8.27 21.45
N LYS A 91 7.93 -8.77 21.26
CA LYS A 91 6.85 -8.66 22.26
C LYS A 91 6.64 -7.22 22.74
N THR A 92 6.62 -6.28 21.81
CA THR A 92 6.41 -4.86 22.10
C THR A 92 5.26 -4.30 21.28
N TYR A 93 4.65 -3.22 21.75
CA TYR A 93 3.68 -2.49 20.98
C TYR A 93 3.85 -0.98 21.18
N SER A 94 3.41 -0.21 20.21
CA SER A 94 3.30 1.24 20.31
C SER A 94 1.91 1.71 19.91
N VAL A 95 1.46 2.80 20.49
CA VAL A 95 0.16 3.41 20.20
C VAL A 95 0.38 4.85 19.78
N VAL A 96 -0.27 5.24 18.69
CA VAL A 96 -0.33 6.63 18.22
C VAL A 96 -1.78 7.04 18.02
N THR A 97 -2.15 8.24 18.46
CA THR A 97 -3.49 8.77 18.21
C THR A 97 -3.57 9.43 16.83
N PHE A 98 -4.77 9.56 16.28
CA PHE A 98 -4.99 10.30 15.03
C PHE A 98 -4.54 11.76 15.15
N ALA A 99 -4.72 12.37 16.32
CA ALA A 99 -4.22 13.72 16.59
C ALA A 99 -2.70 13.81 16.53
N GLN A 100 -1.98 12.87 17.14
CA GLN A 100 -0.51 12.80 17.06
C GLN A 100 -0.03 12.53 15.63
N LEU A 101 -0.73 11.67 14.88
CA LEU A 101 -0.40 11.41 13.48
C LEU A 101 -0.58 12.67 12.63
N THR A 102 -1.68 13.40 12.82
CA THR A 102 -1.94 14.67 12.14
C THR A 102 -0.86 15.71 12.45
N GLU A 103 -0.44 15.82 13.71
CA GLU A 103 0.63 16.73 14.13
C GLU A 103 1.98 16.35 13.51
N THR A 104 2.29 15.06 13.45
CA THR A 104 3.50 14.56 12.78
C THR A 104 3.50 14.91 11.30
N MET A 105 2.37 14.73 10.63
CA MET A 105 2.23 15.11 9.21
C MET A 105 2.40 16.61 8.97
N LYS A 106 1.84 17.45 9.84
CA LYS A 106 2.04 18.91 9.76
C LYS A 106 3.52 19.28 9.91
N ARG A 107 4.21 18.69 10.88
CA ARG A 107 5.64 18.93 11.07
C ARG A 107 6.48 18.48 9.87
N MET A 108 6.14 17.35 9.27
CA MET A 108 6.79 16.89 8.03
C MET A 108 6.55 17.86 6.87
N ASP A 109 5.32 18.34 6.69
CA ASP A 109 4.98 19.33 5.66
C ASP A 109 5.75 20.65 5.87
N GLU A 110 5.88 21.12 7.10
CA GLU A 110 6.67 22.30 7.48
C GLU A 110 8.18 22.08 7.25
N GLN A 111 8.70 20.90 7.56
CA GLN A 111 10.11 20.55 7.29
C GLN A 111 10.39 20.52 5.79
N ILE A 112 9.52 19.94 4.99
CA ILE A 112 9.65 19.92 3.52
C ILE A 112 9.67 21.35 2.98
N LYS A 113 8.81 22.24 3.50
CA LYS A 113 8.75 23.65 3.10
C LYS A 113 9.96 24.47 3.57
N SER A 114 10.55 24.10 4.71
CA SER A 114 11.68 24.86 5.32
C SER A 114 13.06 24.47 4.80
N GLU A 115 13.22 23.28 4.23
CA GLU A 115 14.50 22.86 3.66
C GLU A 115 14.79 23.57 2.35
N LYS A 116 15.54 24.67 2.45
CA LYS A 116 16.09 25.40 1.30
C LYS A 116 16.97 24.47 0.46
N GLY A 117 16.73 24.41 -0.82
CA GLY A 117 17.52 23.64 -1.79
C GLY A 117 16.91 22.29 -2.16
N LYS A 118 15.68 21.99 -1.78
CA LYS A 118 14.93 20.89 -2.40
C LYS A 118 14.33 21.32 -3.73
N PRO A 119 14.43 20.49 -4.77
CA PRO A 119 14.02 20.88 -6.13
C PRO A 119 12.49 21.04 -6.29
N VAL A 120 11.69 20.75 -5.27
CA VAL A 120 10.23 20.70 -5.40
C VAL A 120 9.54 21.36 -4.21
N GLN A 121 8.80 22.44 -4.47
CA GLN A 121 7.93 23.12 -3.50
C GLN A 121 6.45 22.98 -3.89
N ASP A 122 5.54 23.27 -2.96
CA ASP A 122 4.09 23.29 -3.19
C ASP A 122 3.53 21.99 -3.78
N LEU A 123 3.74 20.85 -3.09
CA LEU A 123 3.27 19.55 -3.56
C LEU A 123 1.74 19.52 -3.70
N THR A 124 1.29 19.13 -4.87
CA THR A 124 -0.13 18.85 -5.18
C THR A 124 -0.25 17.41 -5.69
N PHE A 125 -1.42 16.83 -5.52
CA PHE A 125 -1.71 15.47 -5.98
C PHE A 125 -2.73 15.54 -7.11
N LYS A 126 -2.45 14.81 -8.18
CA LYS A 126 -3.41 14.57 -9.24
C LYS A 126 -3.69 13.08 -9.28
N VAL A 127 -4.97 12.73 -9.17
CA VAL A 127 -5.40 11.33 -9.17
C VAL A 127 -6.28 11.07 -10.37
N SER A 128 -6.07 9.95 -11.03
CA SER A 128 -6.93 9.48 -12.12
C SER A 128 -7.21 7.99 -12.00
N VAL A 129 -8.41 7.59 -12.39
CA VAL A 129 -8.83 6.20 -12.50
C VAL A 129 -9.27 5.96 -13.94
N ASP A 130 -8.63 5.00 -14.59
CA ASP A 130 -8.96 4.54 -15.93
C ASP A 130 -9.52 3.12 -15.87
N LYS A 131 -10.75 2.93 -16.36
CA LYS A 131 -11.37 1.62 -16.57
C LYS A 131 -11.06 1.18 -17.99
N THR A 132 -10.03 0.37 -18.14
CA THR A 132 -9.46 0.02 -19.47
C THR A 132 -10.39 -0.87 -20.31
N GLY A 133 -11.40 -1.47 -19.69
CA GLY A 133 -12.31 -2.41 -20.34
C GLY A 133 -11.74 -3.81 -20.54
N LYS A 134 -10.47 -4.05 -20.19
CA LYS A 134 -9.88 -5.39 -20.24
C LYS A 134 -10.53 -6.29 -19.19
N LYS A 135 -10.68 -7.57 -19.54
CA LYS A 135 -11.27 -8.60 -18.68
C LYS A 135 -10.38 -9.83 -18.68
N ARG A 136 -10.24 -10.46 -17.51
CA ARG A 136 -9.50 -11.72 -17.33
C ARG A 136 -10.12 -12.54 -16.21
N THR A 137 -9.83 -13.84 -16.22
CA THR A 137 -10.08 -14.71 -15.06
C THR A 137 -8.79 -14.81 -14.27
N ILE A 138 -8.79 -14.35 -12.99
CA ILE A 138 -7.65 -14.39 -12.06
C ILE A 138 -8.10 -15.15 -10.82
N ALA A 139 -7.31 -16.14 -10.39
CA ALA A 139 -7.63 -17.00 -9.25
C ALA A 139 -9.08 -17.59 -9.29
N GLY A 140 -9.57 -17.91 -10.50
CA GLY A 140 -10.91 -18.45 -10.71
C GLY A 140 -12.05 -17.42 -10.69
N SER A 141 -11.77 -16.14 -10.56
CA SER A 141 -12.75 -15.05 -10.56
C SER A 141 -12.69 -14.25 -11.86
N ASP A 142 -13.84 -13.92 -12.43
CA ASP A 142 -13.92 -12.99 -13.54
C ASP A 142 -13.64 -11.57 -13.03
N THR A 143 -12.68 -10.91 -13.67
CA THR A 143 -12.20 -9.60 -13.29
C THR A 143 -12.22 -8.61 -14.45
N HIS A 144 -12.20 -7.34 -14.10
CA HIS A 144 -11.95 -6.25 -15.03
C HIS A 144 -10.81 -5.36 -14.50
N GLU A 145 -10.05 -4.77 -15.41
CA GLU A 145 -8.90 -3.93 -15.08
C GLU A 145 -9.33 -2.48 -14.80
N ALA A 146 -8.76 -1.91 -13.75
CA ALA A 146 -8.77 -0.48 -13.49
C ALA A 146 -7.35 -0.03 -13.15
N VAL A 147 -6.88 1.04 -13.80
CA VAL A 147 -5.58 1.63 -13.53
C VAL A 147 -5.77 2.91 -12.72
N VAL A 148 -5.19 2.96 -11.54
CA VAL A 148 -5.15 4.15 -10.68
C VAL A 148 -3.79 4.79 -10.81
N LYS A 149 -3.73 6.06 -11.19
CA LYS A 149 -2.49 6.84 -11.28
C LYS A 149 -2.56 8.02 -10.32
N ILE A 150 -1.53 8.16 -9.50
CA ILE A 150 -1.34 9.27 -8.56
C ILE A 150 -0.04 9.98 -8.96
N GLU A 151 -0.13 11.22 -9.37
CA GLU A 151 1.00 12.08 -9.69
C GLU A 151 1.21 13.09 -8.57
N MET A 152 2.39 13.09 -7.99
CA MET A 152 2.83 14.12 -7.05
C MET A 152 3.54 15.21 -7.85
N ILE A 153 2.92 16.38 -7.94
CA ILE A 153 3.39 17.51 -8.74
C ILE A 153 3.82 18.61 -7.77
N GLY A 154 5.00 19.10 -7.96
CA GLY A 154 5.50 20.27 -7.26
C GLY A 154 5.95 21.36 -8.23
N LYS A 155 6.57 22.40 -7.71
CA LYS A 155 7.18 23.48 -8.51
C LYS A 155 8.69 23.39 -8.44
N ASP A 156 9.35 23.51 -9.57
CA ASP A 156 10.79 23.68 -9.64
C ASP A 156 11.18 25.04 -9.01
N GLU A 157 12.13 25.02 -8.08
CA GLU A 157 12.54 26.24 -7.36
C GLU A 157 13.15 27.31 -8.26
N LYS A 158 13.77 26.93 -9.38
CA LYS A 158 14.50 27.85 -10.27
C LYS A 158 13.59 28.46 -11.33
N THR A 159 12.69 27.63 -11.88
CA THR A 159 11.81 28.04 -12.97
C THR A 159 10.40 28.38 -12.50
N GLY A 160 9.97 27.89 -11.35
CA GLY A 160 8.60 28.01 -10.86
C GLY A 160 7.59 27.13 -11.61
N GLU A 161 8.06 26.34 -12.58
CA GLU A 161 7.20 25.50 -13.41
C GLU A 161 6.76 24.22 -12.67
N PRO A 162 5.58 23.67 -12.99
CA PRO A 162 5.16 22.39 -12.45
C PRO A 162 6.10 21.27 -12.87
N VAL A 163 6.54 20.46 -11.90
CA VAL A 163 7.38 19.28 -12.15
C VAL A 163 6.76 18.07 -11.43
N THR A 164 6.65 16.96 -12.15
CA THR A 164 6.22 15.69 -11.53
C THR A 164 7.39 15.11 -10.73
N ALA A 165 7.23 15.09 -9.41
CA ALA A 165 8.24 14.57 -8.49
C ALA A 165 8.16 13.04 -8.35
N MET A 166 6.95 12.49 -8.33
CA MET A 166 6.71 11.06 -8.17
C MET A 166 5.43 10.63 -8.87
N VAL A 167 5.43 9.41 -9.37
CA VAL A 167 4.26 8.74 -9.94
C VAL A 167 4.07 7.41 -9.22
N ILE A 168 2.84 7.15 -8.79
CA ILE A 168 2.40 5.85 -8.31
C ILE A 168 1.31 5.37 -9.28
N THR A 169 1.53 4.21 -9.87
CA THR A 169 0.54 3.57 -10.76
C THR A 169 0.19 2.21 -10.19
N SER A 170 -1.10 1.96 -10.03
CA SER A 170 -1.65 0.67 -9.59
C SER A 170 -2.52 0.10 -10.69
N ASP A 171 -2.08 -1.00 -11.29
CA ASP A 171 -2.90 -1.86 -12.14
C ASP A 171 -3.68 -2.82 -11.24
N MET A 172 -5.00 -2.65 -11.19
CA MET A 172 -5.90 -3.37 -10.29
C MET A 172 -6.86 -4.24 -11.09
N TRP A 173 -6.96 -5.50 -10.71
CA TRP A 173 -7.92 -6.45 -11.27
C TRP A 173 -9.03 -6.70 -10.26
N LEU A 174 -10.21 -6.20 -10.61
CA LEU A 174 -11.36 -6.09 -9.73
C LEU A 174 -12.37 -7.20 -10.04
N ALA A 175 -12.65 -8.03 -9.05
CA ALA A 175 -13.73 -9.03 -9.12
C ALA A 175 -15.05 -8.45 -8.59
N LYS A 176 -16.14 -9.19 -8.79
CA LYS A 176 -17.40 -8.90 -8.11
C LYS A 176 -17.18 -8.92 -6.59
N PRO A 177 -17.63 -7.90 -5.85
CA PRO A 177 -17.46 -7.85 -4.41
C PRO A 177 -18.03 -9.10 -3.72
N ALA A 178 -17.24 -9.69 -2.83
CA ALA A 178 -17.72 -10.72 -1.92
C ALA A 178 -18.74 -10.14 -0.93
N SER A 179 -19.61 -11.00 -0.41
CA SER A 179 -20.52 -10.61 0.68
C SER A 179 -19.72 -10.03 1.84
N GLY A 180 -20.14 -8.89 2.38
CA GLY A 180 -19.47 -8.21 3.49
C GLY A 180 -18.32 -7.28 3.10
N TYR A 181 -17.89 -7.23 1.83
CA TYR A 181 -16.82 -6.33 1.39
C TYR A 181 -17.12 -4.85 1.66
N ASP A 182 -18.40 -4.49 1.72
CA ASP A 182 -18.83 -3.12 2.07
C ASP A 182 -18.32 -2.68 3.44
N GLN A 183 -18.05 -3.61 4.36
CA GLN A 183 -17.50 -3.31 5.69
C GLN A 183 -16.11 -2.67 5.58
N ILE A 184 -15.26 -3.16 4.68
CA ILE A 184 -13.93 -2.58 4.41
C ILE A 184 -14.07 -1.18 3.84
N ARG A 185 -14.94 -0.98 2.84
CA ARG A 185 -15.13 0.33 2.22
C ARG A 185 -15.69 1.35 3.21
N ASP A 186 -16.68 0.93 4.01
CA ASP A 186 -17.26 1.78 5.04
C ASP A 186 -16.26 2.15 6.12
N PHE A 187 -15.45 1.18 6.58
CA PHE A 187 -14.38 1.42 7.54
C PHE A 187 -13.39 2.47 7.03
N HIS A 188 -12.88 2.32 5.80
CA HIS A 188 -11.94 3.27 5.21
C HIS A 188 -12.55 4.66 5.03
N ARG A 189 -13.82 4.75 4.63
CA ARG A 189 -14.54 6.03 4.54
C ARG A 189 -14.59 6.72 5.90
N ARG A 190 -15.05 6.02 6.96
CA ARG A 190 -15.11 6.56 8.31
C ARG A 190 -13.74 6.94 8.87
N MET A 191 -12.72 6.17 8.57
CA MET A 191 -11.33 6.50 8.92
C MET A 191 -10.88 7.79 8.24
N ALA A 192 -11.15 7.94 6.95
CA ALA A 192 -10.79 9.16 6.21
C ALA A 192 -11.50 10.41 6.74
N GLU A 193 -12.76 10.28 7.19
CA GLU A 193 -13.51 11.36 7.83
C GLU A 193 -12.91 11.82 9.18
N LYS A 194 -12.29 10.89 9.92
CA LYS A 194 -11.68 11.17 11.23
C LYS A 194 -10.24 11.69 11.15
N LEU A 195 -9.54 11.37 10.08
CA LEU A 195 -8.18 11.86 9.88
C LEU A 195 -8.20 13.28 9.33
N THR A 196 -7.81 14.25 10.17
CA THR A 196 -7.68 15.66 9.76
C THR A 196 -6.34 15.82 9.05
N TRP A 197 -6.36 15.87 7.73
CA TRP A 197 -5.16 16.07 6.91
C TRP A 197 -4.72 17.54 6.90
N SER A 198 -3.41 17.80 6.73
CA SER A 198 -2.94 19.16 6.53
C SER A 198 -3.60 19.78 5.28
N PRO A 199 -3.80 21.12 5.23
CA PRO A 199 -4.51 21.77 4.12
C PRO A 199 -3.94 21.46 2.72
N GLY A 200 -2.63 21.24 2.60
CA GLY A 200 -1.97 20.85 1.35
C GLY A 200 -2.29 19.42 0.91
N MET A 201 -2.31 18.49 1.84
CA MET A 201 -2.65 17.09 1.58
C MET A 201 -4.15 16.83 1.52
N GLY A 202 -4.97 17.62 2.23
CA GLY A 202 -6.42 17.40 2.35
C GLY A 202 -7.15 17.43 1.01
N LYS A 203 -6.78 18.35 0.12
CA LYS A 203 -7.36 18.40 -1.24
C LYS A 203 -7.04 17.17 -2.06
N GLY A 204 -5.78 16.72 -2.04
CA GLY A 204 -5.35 15.53 -2.76
C GLY A 204 -6.01 14.26 -2.22
N MET A 205 -6.17 14.15 -0.91
CA MET A 205 -6.87 13.01 -0.27
C MET A 205 -8.36 12.98 -0.61
N ALA A 206 -9.03 14.15 -0.64
CA ALA A 206 -10.43 14.23 -1.06
C ALA A 206 -10.60 13.86 -2.53
N GLU A 207 -9.69 14.30 -3.40
CA GLU A 207 -9.69 13.93 -4.83
C GLU A 207 -9.43 12.42 -4.99
N MET A 208 -8.46 11.88 -4.26
CA MET A 208 -8.19 10.44 -4.24
C MET A 208 -9.43 9.64 -3.80
N ALA A 209 -10.08 10.03 -2.71
CA ALA A 209 -11.29 9.36 -2.24
C ALA A 209 -12.41 9.42 -3.28
N LYS A 210 -12.59 10.57 -3.95
CA LYS A 210 -13.55 10.73 -5.04
C LYS A 210 -13.23 9.82 -6.24
N GLU A 211 -11.98 9.77 -6.67
CA GLU A 211 -11.57 8.94 -7.80
C GLU A 211 -11.67 7.44 -7.45
N MET A 212 -11.22 7.05 -6.25
CA MET A 212 -11.33 5.67 -5.77
C MET A 212 -12.79 5.21 -5.63
N SER A 213 -13.73 6.11 -5.35
CA SER A 213 -15.16 5.77 -5.30
C SER A 213 -15.74 5.35 -6.66
N LYS A 214 -15.06 5.64 -7.75
CA LYS A 214 -15.44 5.19 -9.10
C LYS A 214 -15.12 3.71 -9.37
N LEU A 215 -14.28 3.10 -8.52
CA LEU A 215 -13.96 1.68 -8.64
C LEU A 215 -15.17 0.86 -8.21
N ASP A 216 -15.60 -0.01 -9.11
CA ASP A 216 -16.72 -0.94 -8.90
C ASP A 216 -16.17 -2.37 -8.89
N GLY A 217 -15.88 -2.85 -7.71
CA GLY A 217 -15.31 -4.18 -7.54
C GLY A 217 -14.47 -4.29 -6.29
N MET A 218 -13.97 -5.47 -6.09
CA MET A 218 -13.06 -5.83 -5.01
C MET A 218 -11.73 -6.22 -5.65
N PRO A 219 -10.62 -5.57 -5.30
CA PRO A 219 -9.32 -5.95 -5.83
C PRO A 219 -8.98 -7.37 -5.38
N ILE A 220 -8.57 -8.22 -6.30
CA ILE A 220 -8.02 -9.54 -6.01
C ILE A 220 -6.58 -9.67 -6.46
N TYR A 221 -6.15 -8.78 -7.33
CA TYR A 221 -4.77 -8.65 -7.77
C TYR A 221 -4.46 -7.18 -8.02
N GLN A 222 -3.29 -6.74 -7.57
CA GLN A 222 -2.79 -5.40 -7.78
C GLN A 222 -1.29 -5.45 -8.08
N PHE A 223 -0.88 -4.79 -9.15
CA PHE A 223 0.52 -4.49 -9.42
C PHE A 223 0.76 -3.00 -9.27
N MET A 224 1.58 -2.61 -8.31
CA MET A 224 1.89 -1.22 -8.02
C MET A 224 3.33 -0.90 -8.43
N VAL A 225 3.47 0.21 -9.14
CA VAL A 225 4.77 0.79 -9.50
C VAL A 225 4.87 2.18 -8.90
N MET A 226 5.97 2.46 -8.23
CA MET A 226 6.30 3.78 -7.70
C MET A 226 7.65 4.22 -8.24
N GLY A 227 7.73 5.46 -8.74
CA GLY A 227 8.97 5.98 -9.30
C GLY A 227 8.86 7.42 -9.77
N GLY A 228 9.84 7.86 -10.53
CA GLY A 228 9.83 9.14 -11.24
C GLY A 228 8.94 9.13 -12.48
N PRO A 229 8.91 10.25 -13.23
CA PRO A 229 8.22 10.33 -14.52
C PRO A 229 8.63 9.19 -15.46
N GLY A 230 7.64 8.54 -16.11
CA GLY A 230 7.85 7.41 -17.02
C GLY A 230 7.82 6.03 -16.34
N SER A 231 7.81 5.94 -15.01
CA SER A 231 7.67 4.66 -14.30
C SER A 231 6.31 3.98 -14.53
N ASP A 232 5.29 4.74 -14.91
CA ASP A 232 3.96 4.25 -15.26
C ASP A 232 3.93 3.31 -16.47
N GLN A 233 4.92 3.39 -17.36
CA GLN A 233 5.06 2.48 -18.51
C GLN A 233 5.32 1.03 -18.05
N VAL A 234 5.95 0.84 -16.89
CA VAL A 234 6.19 -0.50 -16.32
C VAL A 234 4.86 -1.16 -15.94
N ALA A 235 3.96 -0.39 -15.31
CA ALA A 235 2.62 -0.89 -14.97
C ALA A 235 1.79 -1.22 -16.22
N ALA A 236 1.87 -0.39 -17.27
CA ALA A 236 1.13 -0.59 -18.52
C ALA A 236 1.53 -1.88 -19.27
N ASN A 237 2.78 -2.34 -19.08
CA ASN A 237 3.33 -3.54 -19.73
C ASN A 237 3.27 -4.79 -18.84
N HIS A 238 2.71 -4.68 -17.64
CA HIS A 238 2.63 -5.81 -16.72
C HIS A 238 1.53 -6.80 -17.13
N ASP A 239 1.84 -8.09 -17.13
CA ASP A 239 0.88 -9.18 -17.33
C ASP A 239 0.73 -9.97 -16.02
N PRO A 240 -0.43 -9.90 -15.35
CA PRO A 240 -0.67 -10.59 -14.08
C PRO A 240 -0.65 -12.12 -14.20
N THR A 241 -0.74 -12.65 -15.43
CA THR A 241 -0.71 -14.09 -15.69
C THR A 241 0.64 -14.58 -16.18
N ALA A 242 1.59 -13.68 -16.45
CA ALA A 242 2.94 -14.06 -16.83
C ALA A 242 3.61 -14.78 -15.65
N GLN A 243 4.06 -16.01 -15.88
CA GLN A 243 4.92 -16.68 -14.91
C GLN A 243 6.18 -15.84 -14.70
N PRO A 244 6.67 -15.70 -13.46
CA PRO A 244 7.94 -15.05 -13.21
C PRO A 244 8.99 -15.74 -14.07
N THR A 245 9.55 -15.02 -15.03
CA THR A 245 10.67 -15.53 -15.82
C THR A 245 11.77 -15.84 -14.81
N PRO A 246 12.33 -17.08 -14.77
CA PRO A 246 13.44 -17.39 -13.90
C PRO A 246 14.55 -16.40 -14.23
N GLU A 247 14.93 -15.59 -13.25
CA GLU A 247 16.04 -14.66 -13.40
C GLU A 247 17.27 -15.47 -13.86
N PRO A 248 17.93 -15.12 -14.97
CA PRO A 248 19.12 -15.86 -15.39
C PRO A 248 20.11 -15.81 -14.22
N GLU A 249 20.44 -16.95 -13.66
CA GLU A 249 21.50 -17.07 -12.67
C GLU A 249 22.75 -16.43 -13.27
N GLN A 250 23.10 -15.22 -12.83
CA GLN A 250 24.36 -14.59 -13.16
C GLN A 250 25.48 -15.42 -12.52
N LYS A 251 25.84 -16.52 -13.16
CA LYS A 251 27.10 -17.23 -12.95
C LYS A 251 28.24 -16.38 -13.52
N GLY A 252 28.61 -15.36 -12.78
CA GLY A 252 29.69 -14.47 -13.16
C GLY A 252 30.07 -13.60 -11.96
N GLY A 253 30.76 -14.19 -11.00
CA GLY A 253 31.22 -13.48 -9.82
C GLY A 253 32.12 -12.29 -10.21
N LEU A 254 32.08 -11.27 -9.38
CA LEU A 254 32.90 -10.04 -9.39
C LEU A 254 34.39 -10.28 -9.63
N MET A 255 34.89 -11.50 -9.40
CA MET A 255 36.26 -11.95 -9.66
C MET A 255 36.60 -12.04 -11.16
N GLY A 256 35.65 -12.29 -12.05
CA GLY A 256 35.91 -12.34 -13.50
C GLY A 256 36.17 -10.99 -14.13
N ARG A 257 35.63 -9.90 -13.56
CA ARG A 257 35.84 -8.55 -14.08
C ARG A 257 37.15 -7.90 -13.64
N LEU A 258 37.71 -8.28 -12.50
CA LEU A 258 39.02 -7.79 -12.03
C LEU A 258 40.20 -8.47 -12.75
N ALA A 259 40.03 -9.70 -13.28
CA ALA A 259 41.05 -10.37 -14.04
C ALA A 259 41.20 -9.84 -15.47
N ALA A 260 40.14 -9.32 -16.08
CA ALA A 260 40.17 -8.75 -17.42
C ALA A 260 40.78 -7.33 -17.50
N ALA A 261 40.83 -6.61 -16.38
CA ALA A 261 41.39 -5.25 -16.33
C ALA A 261 42.93 -5.21 -16.20
N LYS A 262 43.61 -6.35 -16.04
CA LYS A 262 45.09 -6.41 -15.80
C LYS A 262 45.93 -6.90 -16.94
N LEU A 263 45.36 -7.27 -18.08
CA LEU A 263 46.12 -7.74 -19.26
C LEU A 263 45.53 -7.16 -20.55
N GLY A 264 46.03 -6.05 -21.00
CA GLY A 264 45.74 -5.57 -22.36
C GLY A 264 45.73 -4.07 -22.53
N GLY A 265 46.89 -3.46 -22.45
CA GLY A 265 47.11 -2.14 -23.02
C GLY A 265 47.22 -2.22 -24.53
N PHE A 266 46.93 -1.09 -25.18
CA PHE A 266 47.16 -0.75 -26.58
C PHE A 266 46.11 -1.15 -27.63
N GLY A 267 45.37 -0.10 -28.09
CA GLY A 267 45.19 0.08 -29.50
C GLY A 267 43.76 0.02 -30.04
N ARG A 268 43.35 1.18 -30.47
CA ARG A 268 42.39 1.52 -31.54
C ARG A 268 40.96 1.87 -31.18
N LYS A 269 40.71 3.17 -31.38
CA LYS A 269 39.42 3.79 -31.68
C LYS A 269 38.74 3.08 -32.84
N LYS A 270 37.51 2.63 -32.70
CA LYS A 270 36.42 2.82 -33.65
C LYS A 270 35.09 2.27 -33.10
N ASP A 271 34.07 3.12 -33.24
CA ASP A 271 32.65 2.79 -33.32
C ASP A 271 31.98 2.17 -32.08
N ASP A 272 31.70 3.03 -31.08
CA ASP A 272 30.72 2.82 -30.01
C ASP A 272 29.33 3.27 -30.49
N GLN A 273 28.65 2.45 -31.23
CA GLN A 273 27.23 2.68 -31.56
C GLN A 273 26.40 1.40 -31.71
N ASP A 274 26.71 0.31 -31.02
CA ASP A 274 25.80 -0.86 -31.05
C ASP A 274 25.99 -1.83 -29.86
N GLN A 275 26.06 -1.33 -28.61
CA GLN A 275 25.99 -2.21 -27.43
C GLN A 275 25.16 -1.65 -26.28
N GLN A 276 24.04 -1.02 -26.59
CA GLN A 276 23.05 -0.58 -25.59
C GLN A 276 21.67 -1.26 -25.74
N GLN A 277 21.63 -2.50 -26.19
CA GLN A 277 20.38 -3.22 -26.38
C GLN A 277 20.40 -4.66 -25.85
N ALA A 278 20.79 -4.86 -24.59
CA ALA A 278 20.53 -6.14 -23.90
C ALA A 278 20.64 -6.04 -22.37
N SER A 279 20.21 -4.95 -21.77
CA SER A 279 19.86 -4.94 -20.35
C SER A 279 18.36 -4.68 -20.27
N GLY A 280 17.59 -5.65 -19.84
CA GLY A 280 16.14 -5.61 -19.75
C GLY A 280 15.68 -4.28 -19.21
N GLN A 281 14.65 -3.75 -19.83
CA GLN A 281 13.99 -2.49 -19.58
C GLN A 281 13.58 -2.32 -18.11
N GLN A 282 14.55 -2.10 -17.22
CA GLN A 282 14.27 -1.50 -15.92
C GLN A 282 14.02 -0.03 -16.22
N GLY A 283 12.74 0.36 -16.17
CA GLY A 283 12.32 1.73 -16.42
C GLY A 283 13.19 2.70 -15.62
N ALA A 284 13.89 3.60 -16.31
CA ALA A 284 14.72 4.61 -15.70
C ALA A 284 13.87 5.37 -14.68
N GLY A 285 14.17 5.21 -13.37
CA GLY A 285 13.48 5.89 -12.29
C GLY A 285 12.45 5.10 -11.50
N THR A 286 12.28 3.78 -11.73
CA THR A 286 11.42 2.94 -10.88
C THR A 286 12.07 2.71 -9.52
N MET A 287 11.39 3.17 -8.47
CA MET A 287 11.84 3.00 -7.08
C MET A 287 11.40 1.66 -6.52
N MET A 288 10.15 1.26 -6.77
CA MET A 288 9.56 0.04 -6.23
C MET A 288 8.50 -0.52 -7.18
N GLU A 289 8.49 -1.84 -7.30
CA GLU A 289 7.42 -2.61 -7.90
C GLU A 289 6.90 -3.60 -6.87
N MET A 290 5.59 -3.72 -6.73
CA MET A 290 4.96 -4.59 -5.75
C MET A 290 3.74 -5.28 -6.33
N VAL A 291 3.64 -6.58 -6.12
CA VAL A 291 2.43 -7.37 -6.38
C VAL A 291 1.71 -7.61 -5.07
N THR A 292 0.40 -7.44 -5.06
CA THR A 292 -0.49 -7.83 -3.95
C THR A 292 -1.62 -8.69 -4.50
N GLU A 293 -1.85 -9.82 -3.86
CA GLU A 293 -2.96 -10.74 -4.15
C GLU A 293 -3.87 -10.81 -2.93
N GLU A 294 -5.18 -10.84 -3.16
CA GLU A 294 -6.18 -10.95 -2.11
C GLU A 294 -7.03 -12.21 -2.32
N SER A 295 -7.30 -12.93 -1.23
CA SER A 295 -8.01 -14.21 -1.26
C SER A 295 -8.66 -14.53 0.08
N GLY A 296 -9.37 -15.68 0.19
CA GLY A 296 -9.88 -16.18 1.46
C GLY A 296 -10.91 -15.25 2.12
N PHE A 297 -11.76 -14.61 1.31
CA PHE A 297 -12.80 -13.70 1.80
C PHE A 297 -13.83 -14.46 2.64
N SER A 298 -14.12 -13.95 3.85
CA SER A 298 -15.06 -14.56 4.79
C SER A 298 -15.87 -13.50 5.53
N THR A 299 -17.11 -13.87 5.87
CA THR A 299 -18.01 -13.14 6.78
C THR A 299 -18.19 -13.85 8.11
N ASP A 300 -17.34 -14.80 8.43
CA ASP A 300 -17.37 -15.49 9.71
C ASP A 300 -17.10 -14.54 10.87
N SER A 301 -17.71 -14.83 12.03
CA SER A 301 -17.50 -14.02 13.23
C SER A 301 -16.04 -14.03 13.66
N ILE A 302 -15.47 -12.84 13.84
CA ILE A 302 -14.08 -12.64 14.25
C ILE A 302 -14.02 -12.51 15.77
N ASP A 303 -13.10 -13.25 16.40
CA ASP A 303 -12.83 -13.15 17.84
C ASP A 303 -12.33 -11.73 18.16
N PRO A 304 -12.97 -11.01 19.11
CA PRO A 304 -12.55 -9.67 19.52
C PRO A 304 -11.08 -9.56 19.94
N SER A 305 -10.49 -10.63 20.48
CA SER A 305 -9.07 -10.67 20.89
C SER A 305 -8.09 -10.42 19.72
N LYS A 306 -8.53 -10.62 18.47
CA LYS A 306 -7.72 -10.32 17.27
C LYS A 306 -7.42 -8.84 17.10
N PHE A 307 -8.18 -7.97 17.77
CA PHE A 307 -8.03 -6.52 17.78
C PHE A 307 -7.40 -5.99 19.07
N GLU A 308 -6.72 -6.84 19.83
CA GLU A 308 -6.13 -6.51 21.11
C GLU A 308 -4.63 -6.82 21.11
N VAL A 309 -3.88 -6.09 21.95
CA VAL A 309 -2.47 -6.39 22.19
C VAL A 309 -2.40 -7.68 23.04
N PRO A 310 -1.62 -8.69 22.62
CA PRO A 310 -1.50 -9.92 23.40
C PRO A 310 -0.93 -9.67 24.80
N ALA A 311 -1.35 -10.46 25.77
CA ALA A 311 -0.86 -10.35 27.14
C ALA A 311 0.66 -10.53 27.22
N GLY A 312 1.32 -9.76 28.11
CA GLY A 312 2.76 -9.83 28.32
C GLY A 312 3.59 -9.01 27.33
N PHE A 313 2.98 -8.23 26.45
CA PHE A 313 3.69 -7.29 25.58
C PHE A 313 3.97 -5.98 26.34
N GLN A 314 5.12 -5.36 26.03
CA GLN A 314 5.54 -4.11 26.64
C GLN A 314 5.23 -2.94 25.71
N GLN A 315 4.65 -1.86 26.26
CA GLN A 315 4.47 -0.64 25.51
C GLN A 315 5.79 0.08 25.36
N VAL A 316 6.07 0.54 24.14
CA VAL A 316 7.21 1.40 23.80
C VAL A 316 6.71 2.67 23.15
N ASP A 317 7.53 3.71 23.16
CA ASP A 317 7.19 4.96 22.49
C ASP A 317 7.01 4.73 20.98
N TYR A 318 5.99 5.39 20.43
CA TYR A 318 5.81 5.42 18.98
C TYR A 318 7.02 6.14 18.35
N ARG A 319 7.65 5.50 17.38
CA ARG A 319 8.77 6.08 16.64
C ARG A 319 8.28 6.55 15.28
N GLU A 320 8.46 7.83 15.03
CA GLU A 320 8.18 8.40 13.71
C GLU A 320 9.05 7.71 12.65
N PRO A 321 8.49 7.38 11.47
CA PRO A 321 9.26 6.89 10.34
C PRO A 321 10.38 7.88 10.01
N GLY A 322 11.64 7.41 9.91
CA GLY A 322 12.81 8.25 9.63
C GLY A 322 13.49 8.91 10.82
N ALA A 323 12.98 8.78 12.02
CA ALA A 323 13.67 9.27 13.21
C ALA A 323 15.01 8.54 13.44
N ARG A 324 16.12 9.28 13.42
CA ARG A 324 17.46 8.72 13.72
C ARG A 324 17.52 8.25 15.17
N LYS A 325 18.13 7.08 15.40
CA LYS A 325 18.51 6.68 16.77
C LYS A 325 19.45 7.77 17.33
N LYS A 326 19.02 8.39 18.42
CA LYS A 326 19.94 9.16 19.26
C LYS A 326 20.88 8.22 19.99
#